data_72ed489197eb0e8c6734153c55b2142e
#
_entry.id   72ed489197eb0e8c6734153c55b2142e
#
_cell.length_a   1.000
_cell.length_b   1.000
_cell.length_c   1.000
_cell.angle_alpha   90.00
_cell.angle_beta   90.00
_cell.angle_gamma   90.00
#
_symmetry.space_group_name_H-M   'P 1'
#
loop_
_entity.id
_entity.type
_entity.pdbx_description
1 polymer ?
#
loop_
_entity_poly.entity_id
_entity_poly.type
_entity_poly.pdbx_seq_one_letter_code
_entity_poly.pdbx_strand_id
1 'polypeptide(L)'
;MFDRRNTLFLVLGGCISACGFKPVYKEGSTASNLQGQIEISLIKGRNGFELRQELENKLGRTVAVAPYVLTLKLTISEMGLAVTEDEGTTRTSLNGIAAFTLTRRETGKVIFRDSVSNLTAYGTTSETYPSTVARRDANIRLMKALAAQIANRIAITSDGWAN
;
A
#
# COMPACT_ATOMS: atom_id res chain seq x y z
N MET A 1 31.56 -35.47 -30.59
CA MET A 1 31.47 -35.95 -29.20
C MET A 1 30.83 -34.82 -28.39
N PHE A 2 29.49 -34.84 -28.25
CA PHE A 2 28.79 -33.81 -27.49
C PHE A 2 28.98 -34.06 -26.01
N ASP A 3 29.55 -33.08 -25.31
CA ASP A 3 29.84 -33.15 -23.89
C ASP A 3 28.54 -33.18 -23.07
N ARG A 4 28.30 -34.29 -22.36
CA ARG A 4 27.12 -34.52 -21.50
C ARG A 4 26.91 -33.37 -20.46
N ARG A 5 27.99 -32.68 -20.14
CA ARG A 5 27.99 -31.57 -19.16
C ARG A 5 27.34 -30.31 -19.73
N ASN A 6 27.52 -30.00 -21.02
CA ASN A 6 26.93 -28.84 -21.70
C ASN A 6 25.43 -29.02 -21.96
N THR A 7 24.97 -30.25 -22.19
CA THR A 7 23.54 -30.55 -22.39
C THR A 7 22.73 -30.36 -21.11
N LEU A 8 23.33 -30.65 -19.94
CA LEU A 8 22.68 -30.49 -18.64
C LEU A 8 22.42 -29.02 -18.31
N PHE A 9 23.35 -28.12 -18.67
CA PHE A 9 23.18 -26.68 -18.46
C PHE A 9 22.10 -26.05 -19.36
N LEU A 10 21.92 -26.60 -20.57
CA LEU A 10 20.90 -26.08 -21.50
C LEU A 10 19.48 -26.47 -21.08
N VAL A 11 19.29 -27.64 -20.46
CA VAL A 11 18.00 -28.10 -19.94
C VAL A 11 17.60 -27.35 -18.67
N LEU A 12 18.57 -27.01 -17.80
CA LEU A 12 18.30 -26.28 -16.55
C LEU A 12 17.90 -24.80 -16.80
N GLY A 13 18.41 -24.18 -17.88
CA GLY A 13 18.07 -22.81 -18.27
C GLY A 13 16.64 -22.66 -18.83
N GLY A 14 16.06 -23.73 -19.41
CA GLY A 14 14.72 -23.70 -20.02
C GLY A 14 13.56 -23.69 -19.02
N CYS A 15 13.75 -24.17 -17.80
CA CYS A 15 12.67 -24.28 -16.79
C CYS A 15 12.31 -22.97 -16.09
N ILE A 16 13.15 -21.94 -16.18
CA ILE A 16 12.91 -20.64 -15.50
C ILE A 16 11.93 -19.76 -16.29
N SER A 17 11.77 -19.99 -17.58
CA SER A 17 10.87 -19.22 -18.46
C SER A 17 9.39 -19.64 -18.37
N ALA A 18 9.08 -20.74 -17.68
CA ALA A 18 7.73 -21.31 -17.61
C ALA A 18 6.85 -20.72 -16.49
N CYS A 19 7.43 -19.97 -15.53
CA CYS A 19 6.65 -19.19 -14.59
C CYS A 19 6.18 -17.92 -15.28
N GLY A 20 4.98 -17.90 -15.83
CA GLY A 20 4.36 -16.76 -16.51
C GLY A 20 4.22 -15.50 -15.63
N PHE A 21 5.33 -15.04 -15.05
CA PHE A 21 5.42 -13.83 -14.24
C PHE A 21 5.20 -12.60 -15.13
N LYS A 22 4.03 -11.99 -15.03
CA LYS A 22 3.72 -10.69 -15.65
C LYS A 22 4.00 -9.58 -14.62
N PRO A 23 5.03 -8.76 -14.79
CA PRO A 23 5.27 -7.63 -13.90
C PRO A 23 4.10 -6.63 -14.04
N VAL A 24 3.43 -6.35 -12.91
CA VAL A 24 2.22 -5.50 -12.85
C VAL A 24 2.51 -4.06 -13.33
N TYR A 25 3.73 -3.58 -13.13
CA TYR A 25 4.18 -2.23 -13.51
C TYR A 25 5.04 -2.20 -14.79
N LYS A 26 4.86 -3.15 -15.70
CA LYS A 26 5.51 -3.08 -17.01
C LYS A 26 4.99 -1.85 -17.78
N GLU A 27 5.86 -1.16 -18.52
CA GLU A 27 5.45 -0.08 -19.43
C GLU A 27 4.36 -0.58 -20.39
N GLY A 28 3.26 0.15 -20.51
CA GLY A 28 2.08 -0.24 -21.29
C GLY A 28 1.12 -1.21 -20.57
N SER A 29 1.35 -1.54 -19.28
CA SER A 29 0.36 -2.28 -18.49
C SER A 29 -0.81 -1.38 -18.09
N THR A 30 -2.00 -1.97 -17.85
CA THR A 30 -3.19 -1.25 -17.39
C THR A 30 -2.88 -0.45 -16.12
N ALA A 31 -2.07 -1.00 -15.20
CA ALA A 31 -1.64 -0.34 -13.98
C ALA A 31 -0.77 0.91 -14.25
N SER A 32 0.10 0.89 -15.27
CA SER A 32 0.90 2.07 -15.64
C SER A 32 0.05 3.17 -16.27
N ASN A 33 -0.99 2.81 -17.02
CA ASN A 33 -1.92 3.75 -17.64
C ASN A 33 -2.85 4.45 -16.63
N LEU A 34 -3.00 3.90 -15.42
CA LEU A 34 -3.78 4.51 -14.35
C LEU A 34 -3.06 5.63 -13.59
N GLN A 35 -1.78 5.86 -13.88
CA GLN A 35 -1.02 6.93 -13.22
C GLN A 35 -1.64 8.31 -13.53
N GLY A 36 -1.96 9.05 -12.46
CA GLY A 36 -2.60 10.36 -12.56
C GLY A 36 -4.09 10.35 -12.96
N GLN A 37 -4.69 9.17 -13.16
CA GLN A 37 -6.11 9.02 -13.54
C GLN A 37 -7.05 8.74 -12.37
N ILE A 38 -6.53 8.69 -11.15
CA ILE A 38 -7.31 8.44 -9.94
C ILE A 38 -7.23 9.66 -9.03
N GLU A 39 -8.33 10.35 -8.85
CA GLU A 39 -8.44 11.42 -7.87
C GLU A 39 -8.66 10.83 -6.48
N ILE A 40 -7.86 11.23 -5.52
CA ILE A 40 -7.97 10.77 -4.14
C ILE A 40 -8.77 11.78 -3.34
N SER A 41 -9.93 11.37 -2.83
CA SER A 41 -10.79 12.21 -2.01
C SER A 41 -10.09 12.67 -0.73
N LEU A 42 -10.52 13.81 -0.20
CA LEU A 42 -9.99 14.34 1.06
C LEU A 42 -10.23 13.37 2.21
N ILE A 43 -9.17 13.01 2.91
CA ILE A 43 -9.21 12.20 4.13
C ILE A 43 -8.94 13.12 5.32
N LYS A 44 -9.85 13.16 6.29
CA LYS A 44 -9.73 14.06 7.44
C LYS A 44 -8.56 13.70 8.36
N GLY A 45 -7.96 14.73 8.97
CA GLY A 45 -6.93 14.60 9.99
C GLY A 45 -5.51 14.41 9.41
N ARG A 46 -4.51 14.47 10.31
CA ARG A 46 -3.10 14.40 9.95
C ARG A 46 -2.74 13.09 9.24
N ASN A 47 -3.14 11.97 9.82
CA ASN A 47 -2.87 10.66 9.22
C ASN A 47 -3.56 10.50 7.86
N GLY A 48 -4.75 11.11 7.69
CA GLY A 48 -5.43 11.17 6.40
C GLY A 48 -4.63 11.95 5.35
N PHE A 49 -4.04 13.07 5.74
CA PHE A 49 -3.17 13.85 4.85
C PHE A 49 -1.92 13.04 4.43
N GLU A 50 -1.24 12.42 5.38
CA GLU A 50 -0.06 11.57 5.11
C GLU A 50 -0.41 10.39 4.19
N LEU A 51 -1.54 9.71 4.45
CA LEU A 51 -2.02 8.61 3.60
C LEU A 51 -2.32 9.07 2.19
N ARG A 52 -3.00 10.21 2.03
CA ARG A 52 -3.30 10.80 0.72
C ARG A 52 -2.02 11.13 -0.04
N GLN A 53 -1.06 11.80 0.62
CA GLN A 53 0.23 12.16 0.00
C GLN A 53 0.99 10.91 -0.49
N GLU A 54 1.04 9.84 0.31
CA GLU A 54 1.69 8.59 -0.07
C GLU A 54 0.96 7.86 -1.21
N LEU A 55 -0.37 7.96 -1.26
CA LEU A 55 -1.16 7.44 -2.38
C LEU A 55 -0.92 8.25 -3.67
N GLU A 56 -0.87 9.60 -3.59
CA GLU A 56 -0.53 10.46 -4.73
C GLU A 56 0.88 10.17 -5.27
N ASN A 57 1.84 9.86 -4.38
CA ASN A 57 3.19 9.46 -4.78
C ASN A 57 3.21 8.13 -5.56
N LYS A 58 2.31 7.19 -5.24
CA LYS A 58 2.26 5.86 -5.85
C LYS A 58 1.35 5.77 -7.08
N LEU A 59 0.22 6.44 -7.06
CA LEU A 59 -0.81 6.41 -8.11
C LEU A 59 -0.67 7.59 -9.10
N GLY A 60 0.27 8.49 -8.84
CA GLY A 60 0.43 9.74 -9.59
C GLY A 60 -0.53 10.83 -9.11
N ARG A 61 -0.04 12.07 -9.13
CA ARG A 61 -0.86 13.24 -8.81
C ARG A 61 -1.74 13.59 -10.00
N THR A 62 -3.02 13.79 -9.75
CA THR A 62 -3.98 14.17 -10.78
C THR A 62 -3.76 15.63 -11.21
N VAL A 63 -3.59 15.87 -12.51
CA VAL A 63 -3.38 17.21 -13.09
C VAL A 63 -4.64 17.75 -13.78
N ALA A 64 -5.65 16.90 -14.02
CA ALA A 64 -6.90 17.22 -14.70
C ALA A 64 -8.06 16.50 -14.03
N VAL A 65 -9.27 16.57 -14.59
CA VAL A 65 -10.42 15.81 -14.10
C VAL A 65 -10.17 14.32 -14.33
N ALA A 66 -9.92 13.59 -13.25
CA ALA A 66 -9.67 12.15 -13.32
C ALA A 66 -10.95 11.35 -13.61
N PRO A 67 -10.87 10.29 -14.43
CA PRO A 67 -12.03 9.41 -14.71
C PRO A 67 -12.45 8.58 -13.49
N TYR A 68 -11.57 8.40 -12.52
CA TYR A 68 -11.82 7.62 -11.31
C TYR A 68 -11.67 8.44 -10.04
N VAL A 69 -12.47 8.13 -9.03
CA VAL A 69 -12.44 8.74 -7.70
C VAL A 69 -12.22 7.66 -6.66
N LEU A 70 -11.17 7.79 -5.86
CA LEU A 70 -10.84 6.92 -4.74
C LEU A 70 -11.29 7.57 -3.44
N THR A 71 -12.27 6.96 -2.78
CA THR A 71 -12.76 7.40 -1.46
C THR A 71 -12.25 6.42 -0.40
N LEU A 72 -11.77 6.96 0.72
CA LEU A 72 -11.17 6.15 1.80
C LEU A 72 -11.79 6.47 3.15
N LYS A 73 -11.93 5.41 3.97
CA LYS A 73 -12.23 5.51 5.39
C LYS A 73 -11.09 4.90 6.18
N LEU A 74 -10.35 5.74 6.91
CA LEU A 74 -9.22 5.33 7.75
C LEU A 74 -9.68 5.18 9.20
N THR A 75 -9.35 4.04 9.81
CA THR A 75 -9.54 3.77 11.24
C THR A 75 -8.20 3.36 11.83
N ILE A 76 -7.80 3.98 12.94
CA ILE A 76 -6.56 3.66 13.65
C ILE A 76 -6.93 3.36 15.10
N SER A 77 -6.43 2.24 15.62
CA SER A 77 -6.53 1.85 17.02
C SER A 77 -5.15 1.67 17.63
N GLU A 78 -5.00 2.09 18.87
CA GLU A 78 -3.78 1.93 19.66
C GLU A 78 -4.02 0.87 20.74
N MET A 79 -3.07 -0.03 20.91
CA MET A 79 -3.10 -1.05 21.95
C MET A 79 -1.76 -1.08 22.67
N GLY A 80 -1.76 -0.79 23.96
CA GLY A 80 -0.59 -0.96 24.82
C GLY A 80 -0.28 -2.44 24.98
N LEU A 81 0.95 -2.84 24.73
CA LEU A 81 1.46 -4.15 25.08
C LEU A 81 2.27 -3.98 26.36
N ALA A 82 1.74 -4.44 27.48
CA ALA A 82 2.49 -4.48 28.73
C ALA A 82 3.61 -5.50 28.60
N VAL A 83 4.84 -5.03 28.58
CA VAL A 83 6.03 -5.87 28.74
C VAL A 83 6.55 -5.60 30.14
N THR A 84 6.58 -6.66 30.98
CA THR A 84 7.14 -6.80 32.32
C THR A 84 7.65 -5.55 33.05
N GLU A 85 7.23 -5.42 34.29
CA GLU A 85 7.41 -4.27 35.20
C GLU A 85 8.86 -3.80 35.43
N ASP A 86 9.88 -4.53 34.99
CA ASP A 86 11.29 -4.26 35.33
C ASP A 86 12.07 -3.41 34.30
N GLU A 87 11.59 -3.15 33.10
CA GLU A 87 12.40 -2.44 32.09
C GLU A 87 11.83 -1.09 31.62
N GLY A 88 10.92 -0.46 32.30
CA GLY A 88 10.56 0.97 32.05
C GLY A 88 10.19 1.35 30.60
N THR A 89 10.18 0.42 29.66
CA THR A 89 9.84 0.64 28.24
C THR A 89 8.55 -0.10 27.91
N THR A 90 7.49 0.63 27.75
CA THR A 90 6.20 0.08 27.29
C THR A 90 6.17 0.15 25.78
N ARG A 91 5.69 -0.88 25.12
CA ARG A 91 5.50 -0.93 23.67
C ARG A 91 4.02 -0.72 23.34
N THR A 92 3.73 0.19 22.43
CA THR A 92 2.37 0.43 21.95
C THR A 92 2.28 0.01 20.48
N SER A 93 1.27 -0.79 20.15
CA SER A 93 0.93 -1.19 18.80
C SER A 93 -0.09 -0.25 18.20
N LEU A 94 0.10 0.13 16.94
CA LEU A 94 -0.84 0.88 16.12
C LEU A 94 -1.40 -0.07 15.05
N ASN A 95 -2.70 -0.33 15.10
CA ASN A 95 -3.40 -1.07 14.05
C ASN A 95 -4.18 -0.09 13.17
N GLY A 96 -3.88 -0.06 11.88
CA GLY A 96 -4.56 0.77 10.89
C GLY A 96 -5.37 -0.08 9.92
N ILE A 97 -6.62 0.32 9.68
CA ILE A 97 -7.51 -0.26 8.69
C ILE A 97 -7.94 0.85 7.73
N ALA A 98 -7.73 0.64 6.44
CA ALA A 98 -8.17 1.54 5.38
C ALA A 98 -9.15 0.80 4.45
N ALA A 99 -10.43 1.09 4.60
CA ALA A 99 -11.45 0.67 3.65
C ALA A 99 -11.54 1.70 2.52
N PHE A 100 -11.57 1.24 1.27
CA PHE A 100 -11.58 2.12 0.12
C PHE A 100 -12.54 1.65 -0.96
N THR A 101 -13.01 2.64 -1.74
CA THR A 101 -13.97 2.43 -2.83
C THR A 101 -13.49 3.25 -4.03
N LEU A 102 -13.34 2.59 -5.17
CA LEU A 102 -13.03 3.22 -6.45
C LEU A 102 -14.32 3.35 -7.26
N THR A 103 -14.62 4.56 -7.70
CA THR A 103 -15.86 4.90 -8.41
C THR A 103 -15.51 5.52 -9.77
N ARG A 104 -16.20 5.15 -10.83
CA ARG A 104 -16.11 5.81 -12.14
C ARG A 104 -16.83 7.16 -12.04
N ARG A 105 -16.14 8.26 -12.30
CA ARG A 105 -16.68 9.62 -12.14
C ARG A 105 -17.91 9.88 -12.98
N GLU A 106 -17.87 9.48 -14.24
CA GLU A 106 -18.94 9.75 -15.22
C GLU A 106 -20.27 9.12 -14.82
N THR A 107 -20.24 7.87 -14.33
CA THR A 107 -21.46 7.09 -14.05
C THR A 107 -21.80 7.00 -12.58
N GLY A 108 -20.91 7.41 -11.69
CA GLY A 108 -21.04 7.20 -10.23
C GLY A 108 -20.98 5.71 -9.82
N LYS A 109 -20.71 4.80 -10.75
CA LYS A 109 -20.69 3.37 -10.49
C LYS A 109 -19.46 2.98 -9.67
N VAL A 110 -19.68 2.24 -8.59
CA VAL A 110 -18.57 1.59 -7.85
C VAL A 110 -18.00 0.47 -8.71
N ILE A 111 -16.71 0.54 -9.02
CA ILE A 111 -16.00 -0.44 -9.86
C ILE A 111 -15.13 -1.38 -9.04
N PHE A 112 -14.64 -0.91 -7.90
CA PHE A 112 -13.84 -1.73 -6.99
C PHE A 112 -14.02 -1.28 -5.55
N ARG A 113 -14.10 -2.23 -4.63
CA ARG A 113 -14.14 -1.98 -3.18
C ARG A 113 -13.32 -3.03 -2.46
N ASP A 114 -12.46 -2.59 -1.52
CA ASP A 114 -11.66 -3.49 -0.72
C ASP A 114 -11.26 -2.81 0.60
N SER A 115 -10.56 -3.54 1.45
CA SER A 115 -10.03 -3.05 2.72
C SER A 115 -8.65 -3.66 2.96
N VAL A 116 -7.72 -2.85 3.43
CA VAL A 116 -6.38 -3.29 3.82
C VAL A 116 -6.13 -2.95 5.29
N SER A 117 -5.28 -3.73 5.93
CA SER A 117 -4.86 -3.48 7.31
C SER A 117 -3.36 -3.64 7.45
N ASN A 118 -2.78 -2.88 8.37
CA ASN A 118 -1.37 -3.00 8.73
C ASN A 118 -1.16 -2.67 10.20
N LEU A 119 -0.09 -3.25 10.78
CA LEU A 119 0.30 -3.07 12.16
C LEU A 119 1.70 -2.47 12.22
N THR A 120 1.87 -1.43 13.03
CA THR A 120 3.17 -0.90 13.43
C THR A 120 3.26 -0.82 14.95
N ALA A 121 4.46 -0.56 15.49
CA ALA A 121 4.63 -0.37 16.92
C ALA A 121 5.69 0.69 17.19
N TYR A 122 5.62 1.29 18.38
CA TYR A 122 6.62 2.21 18.90
C TYR A 122 6.85 1.96 20.39
N GLY A 123 8.05 2.30 20.87
CA GLY A 123 8.38 2.30 22.29
C GLY A 123 7.84 3.55 22.95
N THR A 124 7.27 3.39 24.15
CA THR A 124 6.91 4.51 25.03
C THR A 124 7.84 4.51 26.23
N THR A 125 8.38 5.68 26.58
CA THR A 125 9.14 5.90 27.79
C THR A 125 8.33 6.76 28.76
N SER A 126 8.79 6.91 29.98
CA SER A 126 8.20 7.83 30.98
C SER A 126 8.24 9.30 30.51
N GLU A 127 9.10 9.63 29.55
CA GLU A 127 9.22 10.98 29.01
C GLU A 127 8.26 11.23 27.85
N THR A 128 7.55 12.36 27.91
CA THR A 128 6.48 12.69 26.96
C THR A 128 7.02 13.00 25.55
N TYR A 129 8.15 13.70 25.43
CA TYR A 129 8.66 14.16 24.14
C TYR A 129 9.14 12.99 23.25
N PRO A 130 10.03 12.09 23.71
CA PRO A 130 10.47 10.95 22.92
C PRO A 130 9.30 10.05 22.49
N SER A 131 8.35 9.80 23.38
CA SER A 131 7.14 8.99 23.10
C SER A 131 6.27 9.62 22.00
N THR A 132 6.13 10.94 21.99
CA THR A 132 5.36 11.68 20.96
C THR A 132 6.03 11.59 19.59
N VAL A 133 7.35 11.73 19.52
CA VAL A 133 8.11 11.61 18.28
C VAL A 133 8.04 10.18 17.74
N ALA A 134 8.21 9.17 18.59
CA ALA A 134 8.12 7.75 18.22
C ALA A 134 6.72 7.39 17.71
N ARG A 135 5.65 7.88 18.36
CA ARG A 135 4.27 7.70 17.90
C ARG A 135 4.04 8.33 16.52
N ARG A 136 4.55 9.54 16.28
CA ARG A 136 4.43 10.21 14.98
C ARG A 136 5.12 9.41 13.87
N ASP A 137 6.34 8.95 14.10
CA ASP A 137 7.07 8.13 13.16
C ASP A 137 6.34 6.82 12.85
N ALA A 138 5.81 6.14 13.87
CA ALA A 138 5.02 4.93 13.69
C ALA A 138 3.76 5.16 12.84
N ASN A 139 3.07 6.30 13.02
CA ASN A 139 1.94 6.67 12.16
C ASN A 139 2.38 6.89 10.71
N ILE A 140 3.48 7.58 10.45
CA ILE A 140 4.00 7.78 9.09
C ILE A 140 4.31 6.43 8.43
N ARG A 141 4.99 5.52 9.13
CA ARG A 141 5.27 4.17 8.62
C ARG A 141 4.00 3.38 8.33
N LEU A 142 2.98 3.49 9.20
CA LEU A 142 1.68 2.88 9.00
C LEU A 142 0.99 3.41 7.74
N MET A 143 0.97 4.74 7.52
CA MET A 143 0.37 5.34 6.33
C MET A 143 1.10 4.91 5.04
N LYS A 144 2.42 4.84 5.05
CA LYS A 144 3.22 4.32 3.92
C LYS A 144 2.88 2.88 3.57
N ALA A 145 2.75 2.01 4.59
CA ALA A 145 2.41 0.61 4.41
C ALA A 145 0.98 0.43 3.85
N LEU A 146 0.00 1.14 4.41
CA LEU A 146 -1.38 1.11 3.91
C LEU A 146 -1.48 1.64 2.47
N ALA A 147 -0.81 2.75 2.15
CA ALA A 147 -0.77 3.30 0.80
C ALA A 147 -0.18 2.30 -0.21
N ALA A 148 0.90 1.59 0.16
CA ALA A 148 1.50 0.57 -0.68
C ALA A 148 0.54 -0.59 -0.93
N GLN A 149 -0.15 -1.07 0.09
CA GLN A 149 -1.13 -2.15 -0.06
C GLN A 149 -2.31 -1.73 -0.93
N ILE A 150 -2.86 -0.52 -0.75
CA ILE A 150 -3.96 0.02 -1.56
C ILE A 150 -3.53 0.13 -3.04
N ALA A 151 -2.39 0.74 -3.32
CA ALA A 151 -1.88 0.89 -4.68
C ALA A 151 -1.66 -0.47 -5.36
N ASN A 152 -1.11 -1.46 -4.65
CA ASN A 152 -0.93 -2.80 -5.16
C ASN A 152 -2.27 -3.50 -5.45
N ARG A 153 -3.27 -3.36 -4.56
CA ARG A 153 -4.62 -3.92 -4.78
C ARG A 153 -5.29 -3.34 -6.03
N ILE A 154 -5.22 -2.01 -6.20
CA ILE A 154 -5.72 -1.32 -7.38
C ILE A 154 -4.99 -1.81 -8.64
N ALA A 155 -3.67 -1.90 -8.60
CA ALA A 155 -2.86 -2.32 -9.75
C ALA A 155 -3.14 -3.77 -10.18
N ILE A 156 -3.25 -4.70 -9.24
CA ILE A 156 -3.52 -6.12 -9.52
C ILE A 156 -4.93 -6.33 -10.11
N THR A 157 -5.90 -5.54 -9.66
CA THR A 157 -7.31 -5.69 -10.10
C THR A 157 -7.65 -4.86 -11.33
N SER A 158 -6.75 -3.98 -11.77
CA SER A 158 -7.01 -2.99 -12.84
C SER A 158 -7.43 -3.60 -14.18
N ASP A 159 -6.89 -4.76 -14.55
CA ASP A 159 -7.21 -5.46 -15.80
C ASP A 159 -8.71 -5.84 -15.89
N GLY A 160 -9.39 -5.99 -14.76
CA GLY A 160 -10.82 -6.37 -14.72
C GLY A 160 -11.79 -5.21 -14.87
N TRP A 161 -11.37 -3.95 -14.76
CA TRP A 161 -12.30 -2.81 -14.71
C TRP A 161 -11.80 -1.53 -15.42
N ALA A 162 -10.54 -1.44 -15.82
CA ALA A 162 -9.97 -0.23 -16.44
C ALA A 162 -10.07 -0.24 -17.98
N ASN A 163 -10.67 -1.26 -18.57
CA ASN A 163 -10.94 -1.37 -20.01
C ASN A 163 -12.29 -0.76 -20.37
#